data_cfd0e55c260adf81480465cd85a34ef0
#
_entry.id   cfd0e55c260adf81480465cd85a34ef0
#
_cell.length_a   1.000
_cell.length_b   1.000
_cell.length_c   1.000
_cell.angle_alpha   90.00
_cell.angle_beta   90.00
_cell.angle_gamma   90.00
#
_symmetry.space_group_name_H-M   'P 1'
#
loop_
_entity.id
_entity.type
_entity.pdbx_description
1 polymer ?
#
loop_
_entity_poly.entity_id
_entity_poly.type
_entity_poly.pdbx_seq_one_letter_code
_entity_poly.pdbx_strand_id
1 'polypeptide(L)'
;MNLRSRLSDIIEPDFGLLDELLSLGVLTQRQYDEIRGKGKAAYRRTDAVLDLLTSDEVYNKFLLALRRTQQHHVVNLIEQRGAELGN
;
A
#
# COMPACT_ATOMS: atom_id res chain seq x y z
N MET A 1 -16.95 -4.34 8.21
CA MET A 1 -15.97 -3.80 7.23
C MET A 1 -14.59 -4.35 7.54
N ASN A 2 -13.92 -4.91 6.57
CA ASN A 2 -12.60 -5.45 6.82
C ASN A 2 -11.51 -4.39 6.65
N LEU A 3 -10.32 -4.68 7.16
CA LEU A 3 -9.21 -3.76 7.13
C LEU A 3 -8.81 -3.39 5.69
N ARG A 4 -8.82 -4.35 4.79
CA ARG A 4 -8.41 -4.12 3.41
C ARG A 4 -9.30 -3.07 2.72
N SER A 5 -10.61 -3.16 2.89
CA SER A 5 -11.53 -2.17 2.31
C SER A 5 -11.26 -0.77 2.85
N ARG A 6 -10.98 -0.68 4.14
CA ARG A 6 -10.67 0.60 4.76
C ARG A 6 -9.36 1.16 4.25
N LEU A 7 -8.34 0.30 4.09
CA LEU A 7 -7.05 0.73 3.54
C LEU A 7 -7.19 1.23 2.11
N SER A 8 -8.01 0.57 1.30
CA SER A 8 -8.25 1.01 -0.08
C SER A 8 -8.86 2.41 -0.13
N ASP A 9 -9.63 2.78 0.89
CA ASP A 9 -10.27 4.10 0.94
C ASP A 9 -9.33 5.20 1.43
N ILE A 10 -8.39 4.89 2.32
CA ILE A 10 -7.60 5.93 2.99
C ILE A 10 -6.18 6.06 2.47
N ILE A 11 -5.63 5.06 1.80
CA ILE A 11 -4.29 5.14 1.23
C ILE A 11 -4.30 6.03 0.00
N GLU A 12 -3.31 6.92 -0.09
CA GLU A 12 -3.11 7.79 -1.25
C GLU A 12 -2.03 7.19 -2.14
N PRO A 13 -2.39 6.49 -3.24
CA PRO A 13 -1.38 5.82 -4.06
C PRO A 13 -0.64 6.76 -5.00
N ASP A 14 -1.20 7.94 -5.29
CA ASP A 14 -0.70 8.79 -6.36
C ASP A 14 0.30 9.85 -5.92
N PHE A 15 0.47 10.07 -4.62
CA PHE A 15 1.35 11.12 -4.09
C PHE A 15 2.67 10.54 -3.61
N GLY A 16 3.31 9.76 -4.49
CA GLY A 16 4.64 9.24 -4.25
C GLY A 16 4.70 7.80 -3.77
N LEU A 17 3.59 7.22 -3.32
CA LEU A 17 3.61 5.86 -2.79
C LEU A 17 4.06 4.84 -3.84
N LEU A 18 3.49 4.89 -5.03
CA LEU A 18 3.87 3.96 -6.10
C LEU A 18 5.34 4.14 -6.49
N ASP A 19 5.81 5.38 -6.52
CA ASP A 19 7.22 5.65 -6.83
C ASP A 19 8.15 5.09 -5.76
N GLU A 20 7.79 5.21 -4.49
CA GLU A 20 8.57 4.62 -3.40
C GLU A 20 8.59 3.09 -3.49
N LEU A 21 7.45 2.49 -3.79
CA LEU A 21 7.37 1.04 -3.93
C LEU A 21 8.21 0.54 -5.09
N LEU A 22 8.25 1.30 -6.18
CA LEU A 22 9.13 0.99 -7.31
C LEU A 22 10.60 1.07 -6.87
N SER A 23 10.97 2.14 -6.18
CA SER A 23 12.32 2.36 -5.68
C SER A 23 12.77 1.25 -4.72
N LEU A 24 11.87 0.77 -3.88
CA LEU A 24 12.16 -0.27 -2.89
C LEU A 24 12.14 -1.69 -3.48
N GLY A 25 11.80 -1.82 -4.76
CA GLY A 25 11.77 -3.12 -5.42
C GLY A 25 10.49 -3.92 -5.15
N VAL A 26 9.49 -3.32 -4.55
CA VAL A 26 8.18 -3.97 -4.34
C VAL A 26 7.45 -4.10 -5.67
N LEU A 27 7.58 -3.09 -6.52
CA LEU A 27 7.01 -3.09 -7.87
C LEU A 27 8.13 -3.18 -8.89
N THR A 28 7.89 -3.96 -9.95
CA THR A 28 8.68 -3.84 -11.17
C THR A 28 8.17 -2.65 -11.97
N GLN A 29 8.94 -2.18 -12.94
CA GLN A 29 8.50 -1.08 -13.81
C GLN A 29 7.19 -1.46 -14.52
N ARG A 30 7.07 -2.71 -14.94
CA ARG A 30 5.86 -3.20 -15.60
C ARG A 30 4.65 -3.14 -14.67
N GLN A 31 4.82 -3.60 -13.43
CA GLN A 31 3.73 -3.53 -12.45
C GLN A 31 3.34 -2.09 -12.15
N TYR A 32 4.33 -1.21 -12.02
CA TYR A 32 4.09 0.21 -11.80
C TYR A 32 3.22 0.79 -12.93
N ASP A 33 3.59 0.51 -14.17
CA ASP A 33 2.85 1.02 -15.32
C ASP A 33 1.43 0.45 -15.38
N GLU A 34 1.30 -0.85 -15.09
CA GLU A 34 -0.01 -1.51 -15.07
C GLU A 34 -0.93 -0.92 -14.01
N ILE A 35 -0.40 -0.69 -12.82
CA ILE A 35 -1.19 -0.13 -11.72
C ILE A 35 -1.64 1.28 -12.05
N ARG A 36 -0.76 2.10 -12.60
CA ARG A 36 -1.10 3.46 -12.98
C ARG A 36 -2.17 3.50 -14.07
N GLY A 37 -2.25 2.46 -14.87
CA GLY A 37 -3.26 2.34 -15.91
C GLY A 37 -4.60 1.77 -15.46
N LYS A 38 -4.75 1.44 -14.18
CA LYS A 38 -5.93 0.74 -13.66
C LYS A 38 -7.11 1.65 -13.37
N GLY A 39 -7.51 2.42 -14.35
CA GLY A 39 -8.68 3.25 -14.22
C GLY A 39 -8.42 4.51 -13.42
N LYS A 40 -9.48 5.27 -13.17
CA LYS A 40 -9.38 6.61 -12.58
C LYS A 40 -9.52 6.63 -11.07
N ALA A 41 -10.07 5.59 -10.47
CA ALA A 41 -10.31 5.56 -9.03
C ALA A 41 -9.07 5.14 -8.26
N ALA A 42 -8.68 5.96 -7.30
CA ALA A 42 -7.50 5.69 -6.48
C ALA A 42 -7.58 4.36 -5.74
N TYR A 43 -8.78 3.98 -5.28
CA TYR A 43 -8.94 2.73 -4.54
C TYR A 43 -8.56 1.50 -5.38
N ARG A 44 -8.73 1.57 -6.69
CA ARG A 44 -8.36 0.46 -7.57
C ARG A 44 -6.85 0.29 -7.63
N ARG A 45 -6.12 1.40 -7.66
CA ARG A 45 -4.66 1.35 -7.64
C ARG A 45 -4.15 0.83 -6.32
N THR A 46 -4.72 1.31 -5.22
CA THR A 46 -4.37 0.83 -3.88
C THR A 46 -4.67 -0.66 -3.74
N ASP A 47 -5.83 -1.11 -4.21
CA ASP A 47 -6.22 -2.50 -4.13
C ASP A 47 -5.23 -3.40 -4.87
N ALA A 48 -4.76 -2.96 -6.04
CA ALA A 48 -3.74 -3.69 -6.80
C ALA A 48 -2.42 -3.79 -6.03
N VAL A 49 -2.04 -2.74 -5.30
CA VAL A 49 -0.85 -2.77 -4.45
C VAL A 49 -1.04 -3.77 -3.31
N LEU A 50 -2.20 -3.77 -2.68
CA LEU A 50 -2.47 -4.69 -1.56
C LEU A 50 -2.39 -6.15 -2.00
N ASP A 51 -2.73 -6.45 -3.24
CA ASP A 51 -2.60 -7.81 -3.79
C ASP A 51 -1.15 -8.29 -3.85
N LEU A 52 -0.18 -7.38 -3.83
CA LEU A 52 1.23 -7.72 -3.92
C LEU A 52 1.88 -7.97 -2.56
N LEU A 53 1.16 -7.74 -1.47
CA LEU A 53 1.69 -7.92 -0.12
C LEU A 53 1.62 -9.38 0.30
N THR A 54 2.48 -10.21 -0.30
CA THR A 54 2.43 -11.65 -0.14
C THR A 54 3.51 -12.21 0.78
N SER A 55 4.40 -11.37 1.30
CA SER A 55 5.45 -11.79 2.22
C SER A 55 5.70 -10.70 3.26
N ASP A 56 6.33 -11.08 4.38
CA ASP A 56 6.68 -10.14 5.43
C ASP A 56 7.66 -9.08 4.93
N GLU A 57 8.59 -9.46 4.06
CA GLU A 57 9.55 -8.53 3.50
C GLU A 57 8.86 -7.44 2.69
N VAL A 58 7.96 -7.83 1.79
CA VAL A 58 7.21 -6.89 0.97
C VAL A 58 6.32 -6.02 1.85
N TYR A 59 5.68 -6.61 2.85
CA TYR A 59 4.83 -5.89 3.77
C TYR A 59 5.61 -4.80 4.52
N ASN A 60 6.80 -5.14 5.01
CA ASN A 60 7.64 -4.17 5.73
C ASN A 60 8.09 -3.02 4.83
N LYS A 61 8.40 -3.32 3.58
CA LYS A 61 8.73 -2.29 2.59
C LYS A 61 7.55 -1.39 2.29
N PHE A 62 6.36 -1.95 2.24
CA PHE A 62 5.13 -1.18 2.07
C PHE A 62 4.93 -0.20 3.24
N LEU A 63 5.12 -0.65 4.47
CA LEU A 63 5.03 0.23 5.63
C LEU A 63 6.06 1.36 5.56
N LEU A 64 7.27 1.03 5.15
CA LEU A 64 8.32 2.04 4.98
C LEU A 64 7.92 3.08 3.93
N ALA A 65 7.37 2.63 2.80
CA ALA A 65 6.92 3.53 1.75
C ALA A 65 5.81 4.46 2.24
N LEU A 66 4.89 3.95 3.04
CA LEU A 66 3.84 4.78 3.64
C LEU A 66 4.42 5.85 4.55
N ARG A 67 5.43 5.49 5.36
CA ARG A 67 6.09 6.47 6.24
C ARG A 67 6.82 7.53 5.43
N ARG A 68 7.50 7.15 4.37
CA ARG A 68 8.24 8.08 3.52
C ARG A 68 7.34 9.02 2.74
N THR A 69 6.10 8.64 2.50
CA THR A 69 5.13 9.48 1.81
C THR A 69 4.17 10.19 2.77
N GLN A 70 4.54 10.25 4.05
CA GLN A 70 3.81 10.97 5.08
C GLN A 70 2.41 10.41 5.37
N GLN A 71 2.24 9.13 5.15
CA GLN A 71 0.96 8.47 5.42
C GLN A 71 1.01 7.72 6.76
N HIS A 72 1.44 8.40 7.80
CA HIS A 72 1.60 7.81 9.14
C HIS A 72 0.28 7.34 9.73
N HIS A 73 -0.82 8.00 9.39
CA HIS A 73 -2.14 7.59 9.84
C HIS A 73 -2.51 6.19 9.34
N VAL A 74 -2.07 5.85 8.13
CA VAL A 74 -2.29 4.51 7.57
C VAL A 74 -1.46 3.48 8.32
N VAL A 75 -0.18 3.79 8.56
CA VAL A 75 0.71 2.89 9.30
C VAL A 75 0.14 2.64 10.69
N ASN A 76 -0.32 3.69 11.37
CA ASN A 76 -0.89 3.55 12.70
C ASN A 76 -2.11 2.65 12.71
N LEU A 77 -2.98 2.80 11.72
CA LEU A 77 -4.16 1.94 11.61
C LEU A 77 -3.77 0.47 11.41
N ILE A 78 -2.81 0.23 10.52
CA ILE A 78 -2.35 -1.14 10.24
C ILE A 78 -1.76 -1.77 11.49
N GLU A 79 -0.88 -1.06 12.19
CA GLU A 79 -0.22 -1.57 13.39
C GLU A 79 -1.22 -1.81 14.52
N GLN A 80 -2.17 -0.92 14.69
CA GLN A 80 -3.22 -1.05 15.69
C GLN A 80 -4.09 -2.28 15.41
N ARG A 81 -4.52 -2.46 14.17
CA ARG A 81 -5.36 -3.61 13.79
C ARG A 81 -4.55 -4.90 13.82
N GLY A 82 -3.29 -4.84 13.44
CA GLY A 82 -2.40 -5.99 13.52
C GLY A 82 -2.24 -6.47 14.96
N ALA A 83 -2.10 -5.55 15.90
CA ALA A 83 -2.01 -5.89 17.32
C ALA A 83 -3.29 -6.55 17.81
N GLU A 84 -4.45 -6.09 17.32
CA GLU A 84 -5.73 -6.69 17.68
C GLU A 84 -5.89 -8.10 17.10
N LEU A 85 -5.40 -8.31 15.89
CA LEU A 85 -5.58 -9.57 15.17
C LEU A 85 -4.44 -10.56 15.40
N GLY A 86 -3.29 -10.07 15.80
CA GLY A 86 -2.09 -10.88 15.97
C GLY A 86 -2.04 -11.69 17.25
N ASN A 87 -3.01 -11.53 18.07
CA ASN A 87 -3.08 -12.25 19.35
C ASN A 87 -4.11 -13.37 19.31
#